data_f2f6e8f8a2d6c664ecbcad6a0f7618c1
#
_entry.id   f2f6e8f8a2d6c664ecbcad6a0f7618c1
#
_cell.length_a   1.000
_cell.length_b   1.000
_cell.length_c   1.000
_cell.angle_alpha   90.00
_cell.angle_beta   90.00
_cell.angle_gamma   90.00
#
_symmetry.space_group_name_H-M   'P 1'
#
loop_
_entity.id
_entity.type
_entity.pdbx_description
1 polymer ?
#
loop_
_entity_poly.entity_id
_entity_poly.type
_entity_poly.pdbx_seq_one_letter_code
_entity_poly.pdbx_strand_id
1 'polypeptide(L)'
;MLGKNNFYSLKNILKEKATYNVIFGGRSNGKTYAVLSKILTDFWESSGKNQGAIIRRWREDFMNKGGATLFNNHISNGFISKLTNGTYNTVVYYRRSWYLAKEDEDTEKTVRMERPFAYSFALTEMEHDKSASFPDVTNILFDEFMSRNGYLPDEFVQFMNVLSTIIRFRDNAIIFMVGNTVNKYCPYFGEMGLNHIEQMKPGQIDVYKYGQKDLKVAVEYAESLKHNKANSKYFAFDNSRLDMITNGAWEIGMYPHKPIEFRPKDI
;
A
#
# COMPACT_ATOMS: atom_id res chain seq x y z
N MET A 1 -10.13 -27.71 -10.07
CA MET A 1 -10.95 -26.67 -9.38
C MET A 1 -10.06 -26.01 -8.34
N LEU A 2 -9.46 -24.86 -8.67
CA LEU A 2 -8.71 -24.04 -7.73
C LEU A 2 -9.75 -23.43 -6.78
N GLY A 3 -9.68 -23.79 -5.50
CA GLY A 3 -10.56 -23.27 -4.48
C GLY A 3 -10.57 -21.74 -4.48
N LYS A 4 -11.71 -21.15 -4.18
CA LYS A 4 -11.85 -19.70 -4.00
C LYS A 4 -10.86 -19.26 -2.91
N ASN A 5 -9.65 -18.86 -3.30
CA ASN A 5 -8.73 -18.17 -2.42
C ASN A 5 -9.37 -16.81 -2.13
N ASN A 6 -9.90 -16.67 -0.93
CA ASN A 6 -10.47 -15.41 -0.46
C ASN A 6 -9.36 -14.41 -0.13
N PHE A 7 -8.61 -13.95 -1.13
CA PHE A 7 -7.71 -12.81 -0.95
C PHE A 7 -8.51 -11.55 -0.65
N TYR A 8 -7.88 -10.60 0.00
CA TYR A 8 -8.43 -9.30 0.31
C TYR A 8 -9.02 -8.63 -0.94
N SER A 9 -10.16 -7.98 -0.78
CA SER A 9 -10.86 -7.28 -1.85
C SER A 9 -11.20 -5.86 -1.44
N LEU A 10 -10.89 -4.89 -2.29
CA LEU A 10 -11.24 -3.48 -2.11
C LEU A 10 -12.75 -3.19 -2.19
N LYS A 11 -13.58 -4.19 -2.55
CA LYS A 11 -15.02 -4.01 -2.83
C LYS A 11 -15.77 -3.31 -1.71
N ASN A 12 -15.46 -3.62 -0.46
CA ASN A 12 -16.22 -3.06 0.68
C ASN A 12 -15.77 -1.63 0.98
N ILE A 13 -14.47 -1.38 1.11
CA ILE A 13 -13.97 -0.04 1.41
C ILE A 13 -14.29 0.97 0.31
N LEU A 14 -14.28 0.56 -0.95
CA LEU A 14 -14.63 1.44 -2.08
C LEU A 14 -16.11 1.85 -2.12
N LYS A 15 -17.01 1.13 -1.45
CA LYS A 15 -18.42 1.56 -1.31
C LYS A 15 -18.56 2.84 -0.51
N GLU A 16 -17.60 3.12 0.38
CA GLU A 16 -17.61 4.33 1.21
C GLU A 16 -17.30 5.60 0.40
N LYS A 17 -16.76 5.45 -0.81
CA LYS A 17 -16.40 6.58 -1.71
C LYS A 17 -15.53 7.61 -0.99
N ALA A 18 -14.55 7.13 -0.22
CA ALA A 18 -13.65 7.95 0.56
C ALA A 18 -12.45 8.39 -0.29
N THR A 19 -11.95 9.60 -0.03
CA THR A 19 -10.71 10.12 -0.63
C THR A 19 -9.50 9.33 -0.13
N TYR A 20 -9.46 9.05 1.18
CA TYR A 20 -8.42 8.20 1.78
C TYR A 20 -9.02 6.86 2.22
N ASN A 21 -8.36 5.80 1.85
CA ASN A 21 -8.70 4.43 2.20
C ASN A 21 -7.51 3.82 2.96
N VAL A 22 -7.60 3.80 4.28
CA VAL A 22 -6.58 3.28 5.18
C VAL A 22 -6.90 1.82 5.47
N ILE A 23 -6.01 0.91 5.08
CA ILE A 23 -6.24 -0.53 5.14
C ILE A 23 -5.11 -1.18 5.91
N PHE A 24 -5.39 -1.70 7.08
CA PHE A 24 -4.40 -2.41 7.89
C PHE A 24 -4.93 -3.78 8.33
N GLY A 25 -4.03 -4.66 8.75
CA GLY A 25 -4.38 -6.04 9.16
C GLY A 25 -3.21 -6.99 9.03
N GLY A 26 -3.46 -8.28 9.17
CA GLY A 26 -2.44 -9.31 9.10
C GLY A 26 -1.63 -9.32 7.81
N ARG A 27 -0.42 -9.87 7.88
CA ARG A 27 0.46 -10.01 6.71
C ARG A 27 -0.12 -11.00 5.70
N SER A 28 0.34 -10.90 4.45
CA SER A 28 0.08 -11.88 3.37
C SER A 28 -1.40 -12.13 3.05
N ASN A 29 -2.30 -11.21 3.40
CA ASN A 29 -3.73 -11.31 3.06
C ASN A 29 -4.08 -10.69 1.69
N GLY A 30 -3.11 -10.11 0.98
CA GLY A 30 -3.31 -9.58 -0.39
C GLY A 30 -3.72 -8.11 -0.49
N LYS A 31 -3.64 -7.31 0.58
CA LYS A 31 -3.99 -5.88 0.57
C LYS A 31 -3.26 -5.09 -0.53
N THR A 32 -1.93 -5.11 -0.51
CA THR A 32 -1.09 -4.45 -1.52
C THR A 32 -1.40 -4.98 -2.92
N TYR A 33 -1.54 -6.31 -3.08
CA TYR A 33 -1.91 -6.93 -4.35
C TYR A 33 -3.23 -6.39 -4.90
N ALA A 34 -4.25 -6.22 -4.06
CA ALA A 34 -5.55 -5.71 -4.49
C ALA A 34 -5.49 -4.26 -5.00
N VAL A 35 -4.70 -3.38 -4.34
CA VAL A 35 -4.52 -2.00 -4.80
C VAL A 35 -3.70 -1.94 -6.09
N LEU A 36 -2.63 -2.73 -6.21
CA LEU A 36 -1.83 -2.82 -7.44
C LEU A 36 -2.68 -3.35 -8.61
N SER A 37 -3.55 -4.35 -8.36
CA SER A 37 -4.50 -4.84 -9.36
C SER A 37 -5.46 -3.74 -9.82
N LYS A 38 -5.96 -2.91 -8.89
CA LYS A 38 -6.81 -1.77 -9.24
C LYS A 38 -6.08 -0.75 -10.11
N ILE A 39 -4.84 -0.39 -9.77
CA ILE A 39 -4.01 0.52 -10.58
C ILE A 39 -3.85 0.00 -12.00
N LEU A 40 -3.51 -1.28 -12.16
CA LEU A 40 -3.37 -1.93 -13.48
C LEU A 40 -4.69 -1.94 -14.26
N THR A 41 -5.79 -2.30 -13.59
CA THR A 41 -7.11 -2.39 -14.22
C THR A 41 -7.59 -1.02 -14.67
N ASP A 42 -7.56 -0.01 -13.79
CA ASP A 42 -8.02 1.34 -14.11
C ASP A 42 -7.20 1.96 -15.25
N PHE A 43 -5.88 1.71 -15.27
CA PHE A 43 -5.02 2.17 -16.37
C PHE A 43 -5.42 1.51 -17.71
N TRP A 44 -5.57 0.20 -17.71
CA TRP A 44 -5.91 -0.53 -18.94
C TRP A 44 -7.30 -0.18 -19.45
N GLU A 45 -8.31 -0.20 -18.59
CA GLU A 45 -9.71 0.11 -18.94
C GLU A 45 -9.91 1.56 -19.40
N SER A 46 -9.10 2.50 -18.85
CA SER A 46 -9.13 3.91 -19.28
C SER A 46 -8.30 4.20 -20.54
N SER A 47 -7.76 3.19 -21.20
CA SER A 47 -6.83 3.36 -22.33
C SER A 47 -5.61 4.23 -21.96
N GLY A 48 -5.08 4.04 -20.76
CA GLY A 48 -3.88 4.70 -20.27
C GLY A 48 -4.09 6.09 -19.65
N LYS A 49 -5.34 6.52 -19.42
CA LYS A 49 -5.64 7.83 -18.82
C LYS A 49 -5.56 7.86 -17.29
N ASN A 50 -5.76 6.71 -16.63
CA ASN A 50 -5.72 6.60 -15.18
C ASN A 50 -4.43 5.91 -14.74
N GLN A 51 -3.43 6.69 -14.40
CA GLN A 51 -2.15 6.18 -13.91
C GLN A 51 -2.14 6.03 -12.39
N GLY A 52 -1.17 5.27 -11.89
CA GLY A 52 -0.92 5.10 -10.46
C GLY A 52 0.31 5.85 -9.96
N ALA A 53 0.34 6.13 -8.67
CA ALA A 53 1.55 6.49 -7.93
C ALA A 53 1.73 5.53 -6.77
N ILE A 54 2.93 5.01 -6.59
CA ILE A 54 3.27 4.10 -5.51
C ILE A 54 4.31 4.78 -4.65
N ILE A 55 3.95 5.00 -3.39
CA ILE A 55 4.77 5.71 -2.40
C ILE A 55 5.29 4.68 -1.42
N ARG A 56 6.58 4.74 -1.09
CA ARG A 56 7.21 4.05 0.03
C ARG A 56 8.04 5.03 0.84
N ARG A 57 8.45 4.61 2.02
CA ARG A 57 9.23 5.44 2.93
C ARG A 57 10.62 5.72 2.40
N TRP A 58 11.30 4.66 1.96
CA TRP A 58 12.71 4.71 1.58
C TRP A 58 12.90 4.57 0.07
N ARG A 59 13.88 5.29 -0.46
CA ARG A 59 14.32 5.14 -1.85
C ARG A 59 14.78 3.72 -2.17
N GLU A 60 15.48 3.13 -1.22
CA GLU A 60 16.05 1.79 -1.32
C GLU A 60 15.00 0.71 -1.60
N ASP A 61 13.74 0.95 -1.19
CA ASP A 61 12.62 0.04 -1.45
C ASP A 61 12.31 -0.12 -2.95
N PHE A 62 12.72 0.83 -3.77
CA PHE A 62 12.57 0.80 -5.22
C PHE A 62 13.87 0.51 -5.98
N MET A 63 15.01 0.54 -5.29
CA MET A 63 16.31 0.25 -5.89
C MET A 63 16.53 -1.25 -6.10
N ASN A 64 17.52 -1.58 -6.90
CA ASN A 64 17.91 -2.95 -7.20
C ASN A 64 16.72 -3.78 -7.71
N LYS A 65 16.33 -4.81 -6.95
CA LYS A 65 15.20 -5.68 -7.29
C LYS A 65 13.85 -5.18 -6.77
N GLY A 66 13.80 -4.22 -5.83
CA GLY A 66 12.56 -3.81 -5.15
C GLY A 66 11.48 -3.32 -6.12
N GLY A 67 11.81 -2.32 -6.94
CA GLY A 67 10.86 -1.83 -7.94
C GLY A 67 10.55 -2.86 -9.02
N ALA A 68 11.55 -3.62 -9.47
CA ALA A 68 11.38 -4.62 -10.54
C ALA A 68 10.48 -5.79 -10.12
N THR A 69 10.47 -6.19 -8.85
CA THR A 69 9.74 -7.38 -8.37
C THR A 69 8.35 -7.08 -7.81
N LEU A 70 7.97 -5.82 -7.68
CA LEU A 70 6.69 -5.42 -7.06
C LEU A 70 5.46 -6.07 -7.71
N PHE A 71 5.51 -6.29 -9.01
CA PHE A 71 4.42 -6.89 -9.79
C PHE A 71 4.62 -8.38 -10.12
N ASN A 72 5.63 -9.05 -9.56
CA ASN A 72 5.92 -10.45 -9.87
C ASN A 72 4.73 -11.39 -9.66
N ASN A 73 3.93 -11.16 -8.60
CA ASN A 73 2.74 -11.96 -8.35
C ASN A 73 1.66 -11.77 -9.45
N HIS A 74 1.55 -10.57 -10.04
CA HIS A 74 0.63 -10.30 -11.14
C HIS A 74 1.10 -10.92 -12.46
N ILE A 75 2.42 -11.02 -12.62
CA ILE A 75 3.04 -11.68 -13.79
C ILE A 75 2.85 -13.19 -13.67
N SER A 76 3.31 -13.79 -12.56
CA SER A 76 3.36 -15.23 -12.36
C SER A 76 1.99 -15.91 -12.34
N ASN A 77 0.94 -15.22 -11.89
CA ASN A 77 -0.42 -15.76 -11.90
C ASN A 77 -1.22 -15.44 -13.18
N GLY A 78 -0.57 -14.83 -14.18
CA GLY A 78 -1.17 -14.53 -15.47
C GLY A 78 -2.14 -13.35 -15.46
N PHE A 79 -2.18 -12.54 -14.38
CA PHE A 79 -3.08 -11.40 -14.28
C PHE A 79 -2.88 -10.40 -15.42
N ILE A 80 -1.62 -10.07 -15.74
CA ILE A 80 -1.28 -9.13 -16.82
C ILE A 80 -1.82 -9.61 -18.17
N SER A 81 -1.51 -10.86 -18.54
CA SER A 81 -1.96 -11.46 -19.81
C SER A 81 -3.48 -11.52 -19.89
N LYS A 82 -4.14 -11.88 -18.79
CA LYS A 82 -5.62 -11.93 -18.76
C LYS A 82 -6.23 -10.53 -18.90
N LEU A 83 -5.72 -9.54 -18.16
CA LEU A 83 -6.21 -8.16 -18.20
C LEU A 83 -6.08 -7.55 -19.61
N THR A 84 -4.96 -7.82 -20.28
CA THR A 84 -4.62 -7.20 -21.56
C THR A 84 -4.98 -8.08 -22.78
N ASN A 85 -5.73 -9.17 -22.58
CA ASN A 85 -6.06 -10.15 -23.63
C ASN A 85 -4.81 -10.63 -24.39
N GLY A 86 -3.70 -10.86 -23.68
CA GLY A 86 -2.43 -11.34 -24.24
C GLY A 86 -1.58 -10.29 -24.95
N THR A 87 -2.03 -9.02 -24.99
CA THR A 87 -1.24 -7.92 -25.58
C THR A 87 0.08 -7.71 -24.81
N TYR A 88 0.03 -7.80 -23.50
CA TYR A 88 1.19 -7.75 -22.61
C TYR A 88 1.18 -8.94 -21.67
N ASN A 89 2.37 -9.39 -21.24
CA ASN A 89 2.52 -10.54 -20.34
C ASN A 89 3.45 -10.27 -19.15
N THR A 90 4.15 -9.14 -19.13
CA THR A 90 5.10 -8.78 -18.09
C THR A 90 5.04 -7.29 -17.75
N VAL A 91 5.82 -6.90 -16.73
CA VAL A 91 5.98 -5.51 -16.26
C VAL A 91 7.46 -5.18 -16.20
N VAL A 92 7.84 -4.03 -16.74
CA VAL A 92 9.22 -3.51 -16.68
C VAL A 92 9.25 -2.29 -15.78
N TYR A 93 10.20 -2.26 -14.83
CA TYR A 93 10.52 -1.09 -14.03
C TYR A 93 11.72 -0.36 -14.63
N TYR A 94 11.50 0.88 -15.03
CA TYR A 94 12.54 1.70 -15.66
C TYR A 94 12.37 3.17 -15.30
N ARG A 95 13.45 3.82 -14.89
CA ARG A 95 13.47 5.25 -14.52
C ARG A 95 12.33 5.64 -13.59
N ARG A 96 12.19 4.94 -12.46
CA ARG A 96 11.18 5.20 -11.42
C ARG A 96 9.72 5.04 -11.90
N SER A 97 9.50 4.24 -12.93
CA SER A 97 8.17 4.02 -13.52
C SER A 97 7.97 2.58 -13.93
N TRP A 98 6.74 2.10 -13.86
CA TRP A 98 6.36 0.76 -14.32
C TRP A 98 5.61 0.83 -15.63
N TYR A 99 5.96 -0.07 -16.52
CA TYR A 99 5.40 -0.19 -17.86
C TYR A 99 4.86 -1.58 -18.10
N LEU A 100 3.70 -1.70 -18.75
CA LEU A 100 3.28 -2.96 -19.34
C LEU A 100 4.25 -3.30 -20.47
N ALA A 101 4.61 -4.57 -20.56
CA ALA A 101 5.54 -5.04 -21.57
C ALA A 101 5.15 -6.43 -22.13
N LYS A 102 5.60 -6.69 -23.34
CA LYS A 102 5.53 -7.99 -23.98
C LYS A 102 6.92 -8.58 -24.01
N GLU A 103 7.08 -9.71 -23.36
CA GLU A 103 8.27 -10.54 -23.47
C GLU A 103 7.97 -11.65 -24.50
N ASP A 104 8.82 -11.77 -25.49
CA ASP A 104 8.74 -12.80 -26.52
C ASP A 104 9.68 -13.94 -26.11
N GLU A 105 9.10 -15.10 -25.81
CA GLU A 105 9.81 -16.28 -25.33
C GLU A 105 10.81 -16.84 -26.37
N ASP A 106 10.53 -16.68 -27.67
CA ASP A 106 11.36 -17.19 -28.74
C ASP A 106 12.60 -16.32 -29.01
N THR A 107 12.47 -15.00 -28.84
CA THR A 107 13.52 -14.03 -29.18
C THR A 107 14.19 -13.40 -27.98
N GLU A 108 13.71 -13.68 -26.75
CA GLU A 108 14.12 -13.03 -25.49
C GLU A 108 14.03 -11.49 -25.52
N LYS A 109 13.27 -10.94 -26.49
CA LYS A 109 13.09 -9.50 -26.60
C LYS A 109 11.92 -9.03 -25.75
N THR A 110 12.16 -7.98 -24.98
CA THR A 110 11.10 -7.32 -24.20
C THR A 110 10.77 -5.97 -24.85
N VAL A 111 9.53 -5.80 -25.26
CA VAL A 111 9.02 -4.53 -25.80
C VAL A 111 8.06 -3.95 -24.78
N ARG A 112 8.41 -2.79 -24.24
CA ARG A 112 7.55 -2.08 -23.26
C ARG A 112 6.63 -1.09 -23.97
N MET A 113 5.48 -0.84 -23.35
CA MET A 113 4.59 0.26 -23.69
C MET A 113 5.31 1.60 -23.53
N GLU A 114 5.03 2.59 -24.36
CA GLU A 114 5.67 3.92 -24.23
C GLU A 114 5.26 4.65 -22.96
N ARG A 115 3.98 4.54 -22.59
CA ARG A 115 3.41 5.22 -21.43
C ARG A 115 3.49 4.34 -20.17
N PRO A 116 4.01 4.87 -19.05
CA PRO A 116 4.00 4.15 -17.79
C PRO A 116 2.57 4.06 -17.24
N PHE A 117 2.26 2.95 -16.57
CA PHE A 117 1.00 2.84 -15.84
C PHE A 117 1.10 3.30 -14.39
N ALA A 118 2.32 3.38 -13.83
CA ALA A 118 2.54 3.87 -12.48
C ALA A 118 3.94 4.49 -12.31
N TYR A 119 4.08 5.36 -11.31
CA TYR A 119 5.30 6.03 -10.90
C TYR A 119 5.66 5.67 -9.46
N SER A 120 6.97 5.60 -9.14
CA SER A 120 7.45 5.40 -7.78
C SER A 120 7.87 6.71 -7.12
N PHE A 121 7.52 6.87 -5.84
CA PHE A 121 7.89 8.00 -5.00
C PHE A 121 8.41 7.51 -3.66
N ALA A 122 9.54 8.05 -3.21
CA ALA A 122 10.05 7.80 -1.87
C ALA A 122 9.89 9.07 -1.03
N LEU A 123 9.44 8.92 0.23
CA LEU A 123 9.32 10.08 1.12
C LEU A 123 10.68 10.78 1.32
N THR A 124 11.77 10.03 1.31
CA THR A 124 13.13 10.54 1.45
C THR A 124 13.68 11.32 0.25
N GLU A 125 12.97 11.34 -0.90
CA GLU A 125 13.45 12.01 -2.14
C GLU A 125 12.59 13.17 -2.61
N MET A 126 11.70 13.69 -1.77
CA MET A 126 10.69 14.70 -2.09
C MET A 126 11.20 15.95 -2.81
N GLU A 127 12.40 16.39 -2.49
CA GLU A 127 12.94 17.66 -3.00
C GLU A 127 13.17 17.63 -4.53
N HIS A 128 13.39 16.46 -5.10
CA HIS A 128 13.73 16.30 -6.51
C HIS A 128 12.53 16.31 -7.46
N ASP A 129 11.31 16.04 -6.97
CA ASP A 129 10.12 15.86 -7.80
C ASP A 129 9.20 17.10 -7.87
N LYS A 130 9.56 18.19 -7.18
CA LYS A 130 8.71 19.41 -7.05
C LYS A 130 8.31 20.06 -8.37
N SER A 131 9.11 19.92 -9.43
CA SER A 131 8.84 20.48 -10.75
C SER A 131 8.07 19.54 -11.70
N ALA A 132 7.99 18.25 -11.39
CA ALA A 132 7.32 17.28 -12.23
C ALA A 132 5.78 17.40 -12.15
N SER A 133 5.07 16.99 -13.21
CA SER A 133 3.61 16.99 -13.28
C SER A 133 3.10 15.60 -13.60
N PHE A 134 2.07 15.16 -12.87
CA PHE A 134 1.47 13.84 -12.96
C PHE A 134 -0.06 13.94 -13.18
N PRO A 135 -0.52 14.57 -14.29
CA PRO A 135 -1.92 14.95 -14.47
C PRO A 135 -2.87 13.76 -14.54
N ASP A 136 -2.38 12.59 -14.89
CA ASP A 136 -3.19 11.39 -15.11
C ASP A 136 -3.14 10.41 -13.93
N VAL A 137 -2.45 10.75 -12.85
CA VAL A 137 -2.43 9.91 -11.64
C VAL A 137 -3.75 10.06 -10.88
N THR A 138 -4.53 8.98 -10.81
CA THR A 138 -5.82 8.91 -10.12
C THR A 138 -5.84 7.95 -8.95
N ASN A 139 -4.92 6.97 -8.91
CA ASN A 139 -4.78 6.03 -7.80
C ASN A 139 -3.41 6.20 -7.15
N ILE A 140 -3.39 6.47 -5.85
CA ILE A 140 -2.16 6.64 -5.08
C ILE A 140 -2.10 5.55 -4.01
N LEU A 141 -1.04 4.77 -3.99
CA LEU A 141 -0.77 3.77 -2.98
C LEU A 141 0.39 4.23 -2.10
N PHE A 142 0.16 4.40 -0.81
CA PHE A 142 1.23 4.43 0.17
C PHE A 142 1.34 3.04 0.80
N ASP A 143 2.33 2.28 0.33
CA ASP A 143 2.57 0.91 0.78
C ASP A 143 3.49 0.91 2.02
N GLU A 144 3.16 0.04 2.99
CA GLU A 144 3.89 -0.09 4.25
C GLU A 144 3.92 1.20 5.09
N PHE A 145 2.79 1.96 5.13
CA PHE A 145 2.72 3.19 5.92
C PHE A 145 2.94 2.95 7.42
N MET A 146 2.60 1.77 7.94
CA MET A 146 2.91 1.36 9.31
C MET A 146 4.30 0.72 9.38
N SER A 147 5.12 1.18 10.30
CA SER A 147 6.51 0.73 10.47
C SER A 147 6.76 0.12 11.84
N ARG A 148 7.62 -0.90 11.86
CA ARG A 148 8.17 -1.48 13.09
C ARG A 148 9.38 -0.70 13.59
N ASN A 149 10.20 -0.18 12.67
CA ASN A 149 11.52 0.38 12.94
C ASN A 149 11.52 1.90 13.14
N GLY A 150 10.32 2.50 13.27
CA GLY A 150 10.17 3.95 13.41
C GLY A 150 9.74 4.65 12.13
N TYR A 151 9.62 5.96 12.22
CA TYR A 151 9.14 6.85 11.18
C TYR A 151 10.16 7.93 10.91
N LEU A 152 10.10 8.56 9.75
CA LEU A 152 10.92 9.74 9.45
C LEU A 152 10.47 10.92 10.32
N PRO A 153 11.37 11.88 10.61
CA PRO A 153 10.96 13.14 11.23
C PRO A 153 9.89 13.80 10.35
N ASP A 154 8.80 14.26 10.99
CA ASP A 154 7.67 14.92 10.31
C ASP A 154 7.13 14.12 9.10
N GLU A 155 7.12 12.80 9.19
CA GLU A 155 6.78 11.91 8.07
C GLU A 155 5.41 12.20 7.46
N PHE A 156 4.41 12.54 8.30
CA PHE A 156 3.09 12.92 7.80
C PHE A 156 3.15 14.16 6.91
N VAL A 157 3.93 15.18 7.30
CA VAL A 157 4.12 16.39 6.49
C VAL A 157 4.84 16.06 5.18
N GLN A 158 5.85 15.17 5.22
CA GLN A 158 6.53 14.69 4.02
C GLN A 158 5.54 13.98 3.08
N PHE A 159 4.69 13.10 3.61
CA PHE A 159 3.66 12.42 2.84
C PHE A 159 2.66 13.42 2.22
N MET A 160 2.19 14.42 2.97
CA MET A 160 1.31 15.47 2.44
C MET A 160 1.98 16.28 1.32
N ASN A 161 3.27 16.54 1.41
CA ASN A 161 4.04 17.21 0.36
C ASN A 161 4.12 16.34 -0.92
N VAL A 162 4.33 14.99 -0.78
CA VAL A 162 4.26 14.06 -1.93
C VAL A 162 2.89 14.15 -2.60
N LEU A 163 1.83 14.04 -1.81
CA LEU A 163 0.46 14.14 -2.33
C LEU A 163 0.21 15.46 -3.03
N SER A 164 0.65 16.59 -2.45
CA SER A 164 0.53 17.91 -3.05
C SER A 164 1.24 17.99 -4.41
N THR A 165 2.41 17.37 -4.55
CA THR A 165 3.14 17.30 -5.81
C THR A 165 2.42 16.46 -6.86
N ILE A 166 1.87 15.31 -6.47
CA ILE A 166 1.17 14.40 -7.38
C ILE A 166 -0.20 14.95 -7.78
N ILE A 167 -1.00 15.37 -6.79
CA ILE A 167 -2.40 15.75 -7.00
C ILE A 167 -2.52 17.17 -7.51
N ARG A 168 -1.71 18.09 -6.99
CA ARG A 168 -1.78 19.54 -7.24
C ARG A 168 -3.20 20.07 -7.01
N PHE A 169 -3.84 20.65 -8.03
CA PHE A 169 -5.16 21.29 -7.94
C PHE A 169 -6.31 20.33 -8.31
N ARG A 170 -6.06 19.02 -8.37
CA ARG A 170 -7.08 18.03 -8.75
C ARG A 170 -7.79 17.46 -7.51
N ASP A 171 -9.00 16.98 -7.71
CA ASP A 171 -9.87 16.40 -6.67
C ASP A 171 -10.29 14.95 -6.97
N ASN A 172 -9.78 14.38 -8.08
CA ASN A 172 -10.18 13.07 -8.58
C ASN A 172 -9.26 11.90 -8.14
N ALA A 173 -8.29 12.14 -7.27
CA ALA A 173 -7.37 11.12 -6.81
C ALA A 173 -7.94 10.33 -5.62
N ILE A 174 -7.77 9.01 -5.64
CA ILE A 174 -8.09 8.11 -4.53
C ILE A 174 -6.77 7.65 -3.91
N ILE A 175 -6.67 7.76 -2.60
CA ILE A 175 -5.47 7.44 -1.84
C ILE A 175 -5.70 6.16 -1.04
N PHE A 176 -4.82 5.20 -1.20
CA PHE A 176 -4.77 3.96 -0.43
C PHE A 176 -3.53 3.97 0.44
N MET A 177 -3.70 3.83 1.74
CA MET A 177 -2.63 3.64 2.71
C MET A 177 -2.71 2.21 3.21
N VAL A 178 -1.72 1.38 2.86
CA VAL A 178 -1.74 -0.06 3.17
C VAL A 178 -0.64 -0.39 4.17
N GLY A 179 -1.00 -1.10 5.25
CA GLY A 179 -0.05 -1.49 6.28
C GLY A 179 -0.38 -2.82 6.94
N ASN A 180 0.60 -3.37 7.65
CA ASN A 180 0.40 -4.52 8.51
C ASN A 180 0.19 -4.06 9.95
N THR A 181 -0.54 -4.82 10.76
CA THR A 181 -0.69 -4.57 12.19
C THR A 181 0.66 -4.72 12.89
N VAL A 182 1.29 -3.61 13.19
CA VAL A 182 2.60 -3.58 13.87
C VAL A 182 2.45 -2.91 15.22
N ASN A 183 2.08 -1.63 15.22
CA ASN A 183 1.96 -0.82 16.41
C ASN A 183 0.70 0.06 16.31
N LYS A 184 -0.10 0.12 17.37
CA LYS A 184 -1.28 0.98 17.46
C LYS A 184 -0.92 2.48 17.42
N TYR A 185 0.28 2.82 17.87
CA TYR A 185 0.78 4.19 17.97
C TYR A 185 1.44 4.63 16.64
N CYS A 186 0.69 4.62 15.60
CA CYS A 186 1.10 5.09 14.29
C CYS A 186 0.87 6.62 14.19
N PRO A 187 1.87 7.44 13.84
CA PRO A 187 1.71 8.89 13.73
C PRO A 187 0.56 9.30 12.83
N TYR A 188 0.33 8.59 11.74
CA TYR A 188 -0.76 8.85 10.80
C TYR A 188 -2.14 8.79 11.46
N PHE A 189 -2.35 7.91 12.44
CA PHE A 189 -3.61 7.82 13.14
C PHE A 189 -3.88 9.09 13.97
N GLY A 190 -2.86 9.58 14.66
CA GLY A 190 -2.95 10.82 15.44
C GLY A 190 -3.14 12.05 14.55
N GLU A 191 -2.30 12.22 13.54
CA GLU A 191 -2.35 13.36 12.60
C GLU A 191 -3.65 13.43 11.79
N MET A 192 -4.21 12.28 11.44
CA MET A 192 -5.50 12.18 10.77
C MET A 192 -6.69 12.14 11.72
N GLY A 193 -6.50 12.20 13.04
CA GLY A 193 -7.58 12.15 14.04
C GLY A 193 -8.36 10.84 14.05
N LEU A 194 -7.73 9.72 13.70
CA LEU A 194 -8.36 8.39 13.65
C LEU A 194 -8.34 7.76 15.05
N ASN A 195 -9.21 8.20 15.92
CA ASN A 195 -9.17 7.89 17.36
C ASN A 195 -9.85 6.58 17.78
N HIS A 196 -10.52 5.86 16.86
CA HIS A 196 -11.22 4.60 17.14
C HIS A 196 -10.42 3.35 16.74
N ILE A 197 -9.20 3.51 16.24
CA ILE A 197 -8.38 2.40 15.70
C ILE A 197 -8.17 1.27 16.73
N GLU A 198 -7.97 1.63 18.01
CA GLU A 198 -7.70 0.64 19.07
C GLU A 198 -8.88 -0.26 19.37
N GLN A 199 -10.11 0.21 19.13
CA GLN A 199 -11.35 -0.53 19.36
C GLN A 199 -11.81 -1.33 18.14
N MET A 200 -11.24 -1.06 16.96
CA MET A 200 -11.63 -1.74 15.73
C MET A 200 -11.38 -3.24 15.79
N LYS A 201 -12.30 -3.99 15.22
CA LYS A 201 -12.21 -5.45 15.07
C LYS A 201 -11.93 -5.81 13.62
N PRO A 202 -11.27 -6.96 13.36
CA PRO A 202 -11.11 -7.48 12.01
C PRO A 202 -12.45 -7.53 11.25
N GLY A 203 -12.45 -7.04 9.99
CA GLY A 203 -13.66 -6.93 9.16
C GLY A 203 -14.45 -5.62 9.33
N GLN A 204 -14.10 -4.79 10.29
CA GLN A 204 -14.76 -3.50 10.53
C GLN A 204 -14.22 -2.42 9.58
N ILE A 205 -15.14 -1.54 9.14
CA ILE A 205 -14.82 -0.31 8.41
C ILE A 205 -15.42 0.87 9.15
N ASP A 206 -14.58 1.84 9.50
CA ASP A 206 -14.98 3.10 10.09
C ASP A 206 -14.83 4.24 9.07
N VAL A 207 -15.73 5.21 9.10
CA VAL A 207 -15.70 6.36 8.18
C VAL A 207 -15.65 7.65 8.97
N TYR A 208 -14.61 8.44 8.72
CA TYR A 208 -14.39 9.76 9.30
C TYR A 208 -14.68 10.82 8.25
N LYS A 209 -15.35 11.90 8.66
CA LYS A 209 -15.68 13.06 7.80
C LYS A 209 -15.06 14.31 8.36
N TYR A 210 -14.42 15.10 7.52
CA TYR A 210 -13.67 16.29 7.94
C TYR A 210 -14.18 17.55 7.24
N GLY A 211 -14.55 18.54 8.07
CA GLY A 211 -14.87 19.88 7.62
C GLY A 211 -16.07 19.98 6.65
N GLN A 212 -16.13 21.12 5.97
CA GLN A 212 -17.20 21.41 4.99
C GLN A 212 -16.88 20.89 3.57
N LYS A 213 -15.70 20.32 3.34
CA LYS A 213 -15.19 19.93 2.02
C LYS A 213 -15.42 18.46 1.64
N ASP A 214 -16.33 17.77 2.32
CA ASP A 214 -16.65 16.33 2.08
C ASP A 214 -15.43 15.40 2.07
N LEU A 215 -14.32 15.79 2.74
CA LEU A 215 -13.18 14.91 2.90
C LEU A 215 -13.59 13.71 3.75
N LYS A 216 -13.51 12.52 3.15
CA LYS A 216 -13.77 11.26 3.82
C LYS A 216 -12.51 10.42 3.93
N VAL A 217 -12.33 9.81 5.10
CA VAL A 217 -11.33 8.77 5.34
C VAL A 217 -12.07 7.50 5.76
N ALA A 218 -11.97 6.46 4.96
CA ALA A 218 -12.43 5.12 5.33
C ALA A 218 -11.25 4.33 5.89
N VAL A 219 -11.45 3.70 7.02
CA VAL A 219 -10.45 2.89 7.70
C VAL A 219 -10.96 1.48 7.82
N GLU A 220 -10.24 0.50 7.28
CA GLU A 220 -10.59 -0.91 7.34
C GLU A 220 -9.55 -1.71 8.11
N TYR A 221 -10.01 -2.41 9.14
CA TYR A 221 -9.24 -3.48 9.74
C TYR A 221 -9.51 -4.77 8.95
N ALA A 222 -8.67 -5.05 7.97
CA ALA A 222 -8.84 -6.19 7.08
C ALA A 222 -8.77 -7.52 7.85
N GLU A 223 -9.70 -8.43 7.57
CA GLU A 223 -9.70 -9.76 8.16
C GLU A 223 -8.45 -10.55 7.76
N SER A 224 -7.93 -11.31 8.69
CA SER A 224 -6.89 -12.32 8.41
C SER A 224 -7.51 -13.50 7.68
N LEU A 225 -6.87 -13.93 6.60
CA LEU A 225 -7.34 -15.10 5.86
C LEU A 225 -7.22 -16.35 6.75
N LYS A 226 -8.29 -17.12 6.84
CA LYS A 226 -8.32 -18.40 7.57
C LYS A 226 -7.37 -19.47 6.98
N HIS A 227 -6.62 -19.15 5.92
CA HIS A 227 -5.78 -20.07 5.16
C HIS A 227 -4.32 -20.16 5.59
N ASN A 228 -3.92 -19.56 6.69
CA ASN A 228 -2.55 -19.70 7.20
C ASN A 228 -2.23 -21.09 7.83
N LYS A 229 -3.10 -22.11 7.62
CA LYS A 229 -2.76 -23.49 8.03
C LYS A 229 -1.50 -24.03 7.35
N ALA A 230 -1.18 -23.59 6.14
CA ALA A 230 0.07 -23.98 5.45
C ALA A 230 1.32 -23.39 6.12
N ASN A 231 1.21 -22.17 6.67
CA ASN A 231 2.29 -21.53 7.41
C ASN A 231 2.38 -21.98 8.86
N SER A 232 1.33 -22.59 9.43
CA SER A 232 1.31 -23.05 10.83
C SER A 232 2.42 -24.04 11.14
N LYS A 233 2.85 -24.86 10.17
CA LYS A 233 3.96 -25.80 10.34
C LYS A 233 5.30 -25.10 10.63
N TYR A 234 5.54 -23.97 9.98
CA TYR A 234 6.78 -23.20 10.13
C TYR A 234 6.74 -22.20 11.29
N PHE A 235 5.54 -21.84 11.76
CA PHE A 235 5.32 -20.87 12.82
C PHE A 235 4.60 -21.48 14.03
N ALA A 236 4.75 -22.78 14.23
CA ALA A 236 4.12 -23.54 15.33
C ALA A 236 4.78 -23.30 16.70
N PHE A 237 5.43 -22.16 16.88
CA PHE A 237 5.97 -21.75 18.17
C PHE A 237 4.93 -20.98 18.95
N ASP A 238 4.71 -21.31 20.21
CA ASP A 238 3.81 -20.57 21.10
C ASP A 238 4.48 -19.25 21.52
N ASN A 239 4.30 -18.23 20.67
CA ASN A 239 4.90 -16.91 20.84
C ASN A 239 3.95 -15.84 20.37
N SER A 240 3.56 -14.93 21.29
CA SER A 240 2.63 -13.82 21.01
C SER A 240 3.10 -12.91 19.86
N ARG A 241 4.42 -12.81 19.61
CA ARG A 241 4.96 -12.04 18.48
C ARG A 241 4.69 -12.71 17.14
N LEU A 242 4.50 -14.03 17.10
CA LEU A 242 4.15 -14.76 15.89
C LEU A 242 2.64 -14.63 15.58
N ASP A 243 1.81 -14.36 16.57
CA ASP A 243 0.38 -14.11 16.38
C ASP A 243 0.10 -12.93 15.44
N MET A 244 0.99 -11.95 15.41
CA MET A 244 0.94 -10.86 14.44
C MET A 244 1.07 -11.37 13.00
N ILE A 245 1.96 -12.32 12.77
CA ILE A 245 2.23 -12.88 11.42
C ILE A 245 1.11 -13.83 11.01
N THR A 246 0.63 -14.65 11.96
CA THR A 246 -0.32 -15.75 11.70
C THR A 246 -1.77 -15.30 11.80
N ASN A 247 -2.10 -14.44 12.76
CA ASN A 247 -3.47 -14.07 13.10
C ASN A 247 -3.76 -12.58 12.89
N GLY A 248 -2.77 -11.76 12.49
CA GLY A 248 -2.92 -10.32 12.26
C GLY A 248 -3.11 -9.51 13.56
N ALA A 249 -2.74 -10.07 14.72
CA ALA A 249 -2.78 -9.36 15.98
C ALA A 249 -1.79 -8.18 16.00
N TRP A 250 -2.04 -7.19 16.88
CA TRP A 250 -1.08 -6.12 17.10
C TRP A 250 0.21 -6.66 17.74
N GLU A 251 1.36 -6.33 17.17
CA GLU A 251 2.66 -6.79 17.68
C GLU A 251 3.01 -6.12 19.00
N ILE A 252 2.75 -4.81 19.09
CA ILE A 252 3.07 -3.99 20.25
C ILE A 252 1.77 -3.40 20.78
N GLY A 253 1.29 -3.96 21.88
CA GLY A 253 0.06 -3.51 22.55
C GLY A 253 0.25 -2.35 23.50
N MET A 254 1.48 -2.05 23.90
CA MET A 254 1.81 -1.00 24.86
C MET A 254 2.82 -0.02 24.28
N TYR A 255 2.67 1.25 24.66
CA TYR A 255 3.68 2.26 24.34
C TYR A 255 4.99 1.89 25.04
N PRO A 256 6.17 2.03 24.41
CA PRO A 256 7.44 1.81 25.10
C PRO A 256 7.56 2.84 26.23
N HIS A 257 7.40 2.38 27.44
CA HIS A 257 7.60 3.20 28.64
C HIS A 257 9.10 3.43 28.84
N LYS A 258 9.44 4.62 29.32
CA LYS A 258 10.78 4.86 29.87
C LYS A 258 11.07 3.82 30.98
N PRO A 259 12.29 3.27 31.06
CA PRO A 259 12.67 2.43 32.20
C PRO A 259 12.31 3.09 33.51
N ILE A 260 11.83 2.31 34.49
CA ILE A 260 11.43 2.80 35.82
C ILE A 260 12.56 3.55 36.54
N GLU A 261 13.81 3.29 36.14
CA GLU A 261 15.01 3.90 36.67
C GLU A 261 15.29 5.34 36.19
N PHE A 262 14.51 5.87 35.26
CA PHE A 262 14.72 7.22 34.75
C PHE A 262 14.24 8.26 35.75
N ARG A 263 15.18 8.92 36.45
CA ARG A 263 14.88 9.97 37.46
C ARG A 263 14.70 11.32 36.76
N PRO A 264 13.84 12.24 37.29
CA PRO A 264 13.62 13.55 36.68
C PRO A 264 14.89 14.40 36.49
N LYS A 265 15.95 14.13 37.25
CA LYS A 265 17.26 14.80 37.15
C LYS A 265 18.15 14.26 36.03
N ASP A 266 17.68 13.25 35.28
CA ASP A 266 18.40 12.64 34.16
C ASP A 266 17.86 13.18 32.80
N ILE A 267 17.09 14.29 32.84
CA ILE A 267 16.56 15.00 31.68
C ILE A 267 17.37 16.25 31.43
#